data_2bfa23b788b233b9e4cff3663436e98b
#
_entry.id   2bfa23b788b233b9e4cff3663436e98b
#
_cell.length_a   1.000
_cell.length_b   1.000
_cell.length_c   1.000
_cell.angle_alpha   90.00
_cell.angle_beta   90.00
_cell.angle_gamma   90.00
#
_symmetry.space_group_name_H-M   'P 1'
#
loop_
_entity.id
_entity.type
_entity.pdbx_description
1 polymer ?
#
loop_
_entity_poly.entity_id
_entity_poly.type
_entity_poly.pdbx_seq_one_letter_code
_entity_poly.pdbx_strand_id
1 'polypeptide(L)'
;MSIDYRKCIETVPYLPPNPIVFDVGCNINKIVEEDNAVWIENWNDDFTLLFLDRFQDAKCYAVEPLHWQEFENRWGDDERVELIKLALSDKNGQEFIFYPGDRHVLSSFYMQDDFLGEPLHTEKVECKTLDTLCKELSLDHIDYLKIDAEGAELKIIQGAKNLLMRHNIKYVQFEYGLPDENIPSAHEVSRSLKYCGYEEVLTSGREQLWTHREYYDL
;
A
#
# COMPACT_ATOMS: atom_id res chain seq x y z
N MET A 1 12.24 -11.29 7.96
CA MET A 1 12.55 -11.22 6.50
C MET A 1 12.35 -9.78 6.11
N SER A 2 13.36 -9.08 5.59
CA SER A 2 13.20 -7.69 5.18
C SER A 2 12.28 -7.63 3.97
N ILE A 3 11.32 -6.72 4.02
CA ILE A 3 10.48 -6.34 2.89
C ILE A 3 11.41 -5.73 1.83
N ASP A 4 11.36 -6.22 0.60
CA ASP A 4 12.30 -5.78 -0.45
C ASP A 4 11.59 -4.94 -1.53
N TYR A 5 10.99 -3.82 -1.09
CA TYR A 5 10.41 -2.82 -2.01
C TYR A 5 11.41 -2.36 -3.08
N ARG A 6 12.68 -2.25 -2.67
CA ARG A 6 13.78 -1.78 -3.53
C ARG A 6 13.87 -2.56 -4.83
N LYS A 7 13.77 -3.89 -4.73
CA LYS A 7 13.86 -4.75 -5.91
C LYS A 7 12.70 -4.55 -6.89
N CYS A 8 11.48 -4.33 -6.37
CA CYS A 8 10.33 -3.99 -7.21
C CYS A 8 10.54 -2.65 -7.91
N ILE A 9 10.95 -1.61 -7.16
CA ILE A 9 11.22 -0.27 -7.72
C ILE A 9 12.34 -0.31 -8.75
N GLU A 10 13.43 -1.05 -8.50
CA GLU A 10 14.58 -1.20 -9.42
C GLU A 10 14.21 -1.93 -10.71
N THR A 11 13.23 -2.84 -10.65
CA THR A 11 12.76 -3.62 -11.80
C THR A 11 11.95 -2.77 -12.79
N VAL A 12 11.35 -1.67 -12.34
CA VAL A 12 10.59 -0.77 -13.21
C VAL A 12 11.52 -0.06 -14.19
N PRO A 13 11.41 -0.33 -15.50
CA PRO A 13 12.39 0.17 -16.47
C PRO A 13 12.24 1.66 -16.75
N TYR A 14 10.99 2.13 -16.75
CA TYR A 14 10.69 3.52 -17.11
C TYR A 14 9.37 3.99 -16.51
N LEU A 15 9.40 5.20 -15.97
CA LEU A 15 8.21 5.99 -15.66
C LEU A 15 8.29 7.34 -16.37
N PRO A 16 7.13 7.98 -16.66
CA PRO A 16 7.14 9.31 -17.29
C PRO A 16 7.78 10.34 -16.34
N PRO A 17 8.16 11.51 -16.86
CA PRO A 17 8.48 12.65 -16.00
C PRO A 17 7.29 12.97 -15.07
N ASN A 18 7.57 13.26 -13.79
CA ASN A 18 6.58 13.53 -12.76
C ASN A 18 5.57 12.37 -12.57
N PRO A 19 6.02 11.14 -12.28
CA PRO A 19 5.10 10.02 -12.13
C PRO A 19 4.16 10.20 -10.94
N ILE A 20 2.92 9.75 -11.09
CA ILE A 20 1.91 9.71 -10.04
C ILE A 20 2.00 8.39 -9.31
N VAL A 21 2.25 8.45 -8.01
CA VAL A 21 2.48 7.30 -7.14
C VAL A 21 1.48 7.28 -5.99
N PHE A 22 0.96 6.11 -5.69
CA PHE A 22 0.20 5.86 -4.47
C PHE A 22 0.97 4.89 -3.57
N ASP A 23 1.23 5.33 -2.33
CA ASP A 23 1.78 4.51 -1.24
C ASP A 23 0.65 4.23 -0.24
N VAL A 24 0.04 3.05 -0.34
CA VAL A 24 -1.11 2.65 0.49
C VAL A 24 -0.61 1.76 1.63
N GLY A 25 -0.94 2.16 2.86
CA GLY A 25 -0.34 1.63 4.08
C GLY A 25 1.06 2.22 4.28
N CYS A 26 1.15 3.54 4.19
CA CYS A 26 2.40 4.29 4.31
C CYS A 26 2.88 4.47 5.76
N ASN A 27 2.50 3.55 6.64
CA ASN A 27 2.88 3.60 8.04
C ASN A 27 4.40 3.57 8.19
N ILE A 28 4.95 4.55 8.89
CA ILE A 28 6.36 4.58 9.29
C ILE A 28 6.46 4.10 10.72
N ASN A 29 7.12 2.97 10.90
CA ASN A 29 7.36 2.41 12.23
C ASN A 29 8.31 3.28 13.02
N LYS A 30 7.94 3.62 14.26
CA LYS A 30 8.81 4.26 15.22
C LYS A 30 9.52 3.21 16.07
N ILE A 31 10.84 3.40 16.28
CA ILE A 31 11.56 2.62 17.29
C ILE A 31 11.01 3.02 18.66
N VAL A 32 10.46 2.08 19.38
CA VAL A 32 10.23 2.20 20.81
C VAL A 32 11.30 1.37 21.50
N GLU A 33 12.26 2.03 22.16
CA GLU A 33 13.14 1.38 23.12
C GLU A 33 12.36 1.15 24.41
N GLU A 34 11.74 0.01 24.54
CA GLU A 34 11.18 -0.47 25.81
C GLU A 34 11.84 -1.79 26.19
N ASP A 35 12.38 -1.84 27.41
CA ASP A 35 12.83 -3.02 28.14
C ASP A 35 13.80 -3.98 27.41
N ASN A 36 14.89 -3.45 26.83
CA ASN A 36 15.98 -4.23 26.20
C ASN A 36 15.58 -5.02 24.93
N ALA A 37 14.47 -4.76 24.33
CA ALA A 37 14.12 -5.24 23.00
C ALA A 37 14.26 -4.08 21.99
N VAL A 38 15.27 -4.16 21.13
CA VAL A 38 15.43 -3.25 19.99
C VAL A 38 14.62 -3.81 18.84
N TRP A 39 13.48 -3.24 18.56
CA TRP A 39 12.79 -3.44 17.31
C TRP A 39 13.41 -2.47 16.31
N ILE A 40 14.08 -3.01 15.31
CA ILE A 40 14.86 -2.20 14.36
C ILE A 40 13.91 -1.54 13.38
N GLU A 41 13.75 -0.23 13.51
CA GLU A 41 13.39 0.62 12.38
C GLU A 41 14.49 0.55 11.34
N ASN A 42 14.16 0.05 10.20
CA ASN A 42 14.98 0.32 9.03
C ASN A 42 14.32 1.48 8.28
N TRP A 43 14.71 2.72 8.63
CA TRP A 43 14.33 3.94 7.88
C TRP A 43 14.68 3.83 6.38
N ASN A 44 15.49 2.84 6.01
CA ASN A 44 15.85 2.52 4.64
C ASN A 44 14.76 1.73 3.88
N ASP A 45 13.72 1.27 4.57
CA ASP A 45 12.64 0.48 3.99
C ASP A 45 11.33 1.31 3.81
N ASP A 46 11.39 2.64 4.03
CA ASP A 46 10.31 3.55 3.67
C ASP A 46 10.15 3.58 2.15
N PHE A 47 9.02 3.07 1.66
CA PHE A 47 8.74 3.02 0.23
C PHE A 47 8.77 4.41 -0.40
N THR A 48 8.12 5.41 0.23
CA THR A 48 8.10 6.79 -0.26
C THR A 48 9.50 7.34 -0.45
N LEU A 49 10.42 7.11 0.53
CA LEU A 49 11.83 7.52 0.41
C LEU A 49 12.51 6.84 -0.79
N LEU A 50 12.44 5.52 -0.85
CA LEU A 50 13.09 4.75 -1.90
C LEU A 50 12.59 5.14 -3.29
N PHE A 51 11.29 5.42 -3.40
CA PHE A 51 10.68 5.80 -4.65
C PHE A 51 11.10 7.21 -5.08
N LEU A 52 11.06 8.20 -4.17
CA LEU A 52 11.45 9.59 -4.45
C LEU A 52 12.96 9.75 -4.68
N ASP A 53 13.80 8.88 -4.11
CA ASP A 53 15.24 8.86 -4.41
C ASP A 53 15.50 8.46 -5.86
N ARG A 54 14.71 7.54 -6.40
CA ARG A 54 14.85 7.09 -7.79
C ARG A 54 14.12 8.00 -8.78
N PHE A 55 12.95 8.49 -8.42
CA PHE A 55 12.08 9.32 -9.25
C PHE A 55 11.85 10.68 -8.57
N GLN A 56 12.83 11.56 -8.67
CA GLN A 56 12.90 12.81 -7.89
C GLN A 56 11.75 13.78 -8.16
N ASP A 57 11.14 13.70 -9.36
CA ASP A 57 10.02 14.56 -9.76
C ASP A 57 8.64 13.87 -9.54
N ALA A 58 8.59 12.73 -8.85
CA ALA A 58 7.34 12.04 -8.59
C ALA A 58 6.42 12.83 -7.66
N LYS A 59 5.10 12.72 -7.86
CA LYS A 59 4.08 13.14 -6.89
C LYS A 59 3.57 11.90 -6.18
N CYS A 60 3.75 11.84 -4.85
CA CYS A 60 3.35 10.73 -4.01
C CYS A 60 2.08 11.07 -3.22
N TYR A 61 1.06 10.24 -3.33
CA TYR A 61 -0.14 10.23 -2.52
C TYR A 61 -0.03 9.09 -1.52
N ALA A 62 0.27 9.43 -0.27
CA ALA A 62 0.43 8.48 0.82
C ALA A 62 -0.90 8.30 1.56
N VAL A 63 -1.40 7.07 1.65
CA VAL A 63 -2.72 6.78 2.22
C VAL A 63 -2.57 5.94 3.47
N GLU A 64 -3.02 6.48 4.61
CA GLU A 64 -2.96 5.82 5.93
C GLU A 64 -4.14 6.25 6.80
N PRO A 65 -5.00 5.33 7.25
CA PRO A 65 -6.15 5.67 8.08
C PRO A 65 -5.79 5.97 9.53
N LEU A 66 -4.74 5.33 10.05
CA LEU A 66 -4.33 5.39 11.45
C LEU A 66 -2.83 5.70 11.55
N HIS A 67 -2.39 6.17 12.72
CA HIS A 67 -0.96 6.30 13.07
C HIS A 67 -0.06 7.03 12.05
N TRP A 68 -0.65 7.95 11.31
CA TRP A 68 -0.02 8.74 10.25
C TRP A 68 0.91 9.86 10.77
N GLN A 69 0.97 10.09 12.11
CA GLN A 69 1.69 11.21 12.70
C GLN A 69 3.19 11.20 12.38
N GLU A 70 3.82 10.02 12.43
CA GLU A 70 5.25 9.91 12.13
C GLU A 70 5.53 10.15 10.64
N PHE A 71 4.62 9.70 9.77
CA PHE A 71 4.69 9.99 8.35
C PHE A 71 4.56 11.50 8.08
N GLU A 72 3.57 12.15 8.70
CA GLU A 72 3.37 13.60 8.57
C GLU A 72 4.58 14.39 9.11
N ASN A 73 5.17 13.98 10.25
CA ASN A 73 6.37 14.60 10.80
C ASN A 73 7.55 14.52 9.82
N ARG A 74 7.66 13.45 9.06
CA ARG A 74 8.75 13.25 8.12
C ARG A 74 8.52 13.93 6.77
N TRP A 75 7.32 13.81 6.23
CA TRP A 75 7.01 14.19 4.85
C TRP A 75 6.09 15.39 4.71
N GLY A 76 5.52 15.91 5.81
CA GLY A 76 4.50 16.97 5.77
C GLY A 76 4.97 18.29 5.13
N ASP A 77 6.27 18.55 5.11
CA ASP A 77 6.86 19.73 4.48
C ASP A 77 7.35 19.47 3.03
N ASP A 78 7.28 18.24 2.53
CA ASP A 78 7.68 17.92 1.16
C ASP A 78 6.50 18.09 0.19
N GLU A 79 6.56 19.10 -0.67
CA GLU A 79 5.49 19.41 -1.64
C GLU A 79 5.19 18.26 -2.63
N ARG A 80 6.10 17.30 -2.76
CA ARG A 80 5.90 16.11 -3.59
C ARG A 80 5.03 15.06 -2.93
N VAL A 81 4.83 15.13 -1.60
CA VAL A 81 4.09 14.14 -0.82
C VAL A 81 2.79 14.74 -0.31
N GLU A 82 1.70 14.02 -0.49
CA GLU A 82 0.38 14.38 0.03
C GLU A 82 -0.16 13.24 0.88
N LEU A 83 -0.32 13.48 2.18
CA LEU A 83 -0.86 12.49 3.12
C LEU A 83 -2.39 12.54 3.12
N ILE A 84 -3.01 11.39 2.88
CA ILE A 84 -4.46 11.19 2.82
C ILE A 84 -4.88 10.29 3.99
N LYS A 85 -5.59 10.86 4.96
CA LYS A 85 -5.94 10.22 6.23
C LYS A 85 -7.28 9.46 6.13
N LEU A 86 -7.31 8.39 5.36
CA LEU A 86 -8.43 7.47 5.20
C LEU A 86 -7.94 6.08 4.81
N ALA A 87 -8.82 5.09 4.84
CA ALA A 87 -8.53 3.76 4.32
C ALA A 87 -9.03 3.60 2.88
N LEU A 88 -8.31 2.84 2.07
CA LEU A 88 -8.84 2.36 0.78
C LEU A 88 -9.55 1.03 0.97
N SER A 89 -10.69 0.87 0.29
CA SER A 89 -11.55 -0.31 0.38
C SER A 89 -12.31 -0.56 -0.94
N ASP A 90 -13.12 -1.61 -0.98
CA ASP A 90 -14.02 -1.93 -2.09
C ASP A 90 -15.27 -1.03 -2.16
N LYS A 91 -15.49 -0.20 -1.15
CA LYS A 91 -16.66 0.71 -1.02
C LYS A 91 -16.31 2.01 -0.32
N ASN A 92 -17.13 3.03 -0.56
CA ASN A 92 -17.07 4.29 0.18
C ASN A 92 -17.90 4.17 1.48
N GLY A 93 -17.50 4.90 2.52
CA GLY A 93 -18.22 4.97 3.77
C GLY A 93 -17.32 4.89 4.98
N GLN A 94 -17.65 4.03 5.91
CA GLN A 94 -16.89 3.80 7.13
C GLN A 94 -16.79 2.30 7.40
N GLU A 95 -15.60 1.86 7.82
CA GLU A 95 -15.34 0.49 8.26
C GLU A 95 -14.60 0.50 9.60
N PHE A 96 -14.55 -0.67 10.25
CA PHE A 96 -13.72 -0.86 11.43
C PHE A 96 -12.37 -1.45 11.04
N ILE A 97 -11.31 -0.91 11.65
CA ILE A 97 -9.97 -1.49 11.62
C ILE A 97 -9.70 -2.10 12.98
N PHE A 98 -9.07 -3.26 12.99
CA PHE A 98 -8.64 -4.02 14.16
C PHE A 98 -7.13 -3.94 14.27
N TYR A 99 -6.60 -3.76 15.49
CA TYR A 99 -5.16 -3.79 15.76
C TYR A 99 -4.87 -4.29 17.18
N PRO A 100 -3.78 -5.08 17.40
CA PRO A 100 -3.45 -5.63 18.68
C PRO A 100 -2.61 -4.65 19.52
N GLY A 101 -3.05 -4.36 20.75
CA GLY A 101 -2.31 -3.55 21.72
C GLY A 101 -1.76 -2.26 21.11
N ASP A 102 -0.45 -2.03 21.26
CA ASP A 102 0.26 -0.89 20.70
C ASP A 102 0.92 -1.19 19.34
N ARG A 103 0.66 -2.37 18.76
CA ARG A 103 1.23 -2.80 17.47
C ARG A 103 0.41 -2.28 16.29
N HIS A 104 0.50 -1.00 16.03
CA HIS A 104 -0.26 -0.30 14.99
C HIS A 104 0.09 -0.73 13.56
N VAL A 105 1.26 -1.32 13.37
CA VAL A 105 1.74 -1.82 12.08
C VAL A 105 0.98 -3.04 11.57
N LEU A 106 0.22 -3.71 12.44
CA LEU A 106 -0.63 -4.84 12.11
C LEU A 106 -2.11 -4.44 11.99
N SER A 107 -2.41 -3.18 11.68
CA SER A 107 -3.77 -2.70 11.54
C SER A 107 -4.44 -3.28 10.30
N SER A 108 -5.59 -3.95 10.45
CA SER A 108 -6.28 -4.65 9.37
C SER A 108 -7.79 -4.48 9.44
N PHE A 109 -8.48 -4.62 8.30
CA PHE A 109 -9.94 -4.81 8.27
C PHE A 109 -10.38 -6.19 8.76
N TYR A 110 -9.44 -7.09 8.95
CA TYR A 110 -9.69 -8.46 9.40
C TYR A 110 -9.09 -8.68 10.77
N MET A 111 -9.78 -9.45 11.60
CA MET A 111 -9.20 -9.94 12.84
C MET A 111 -8.27 -11.11 12.49
N GLN A 112 -6.99 -10.93 12.76
CA GLN A 112 -5.96 -11.92 12.43
C GLN A 112 -5.69 -12.85 13.62
N ASP A 113 -5.26 -14.07 13.32
CA ASP A 113 -4.91 -15.06 14.36
C ASP A 113 -3.71 -14.62 15.20
N ASP A 114 -2.79 -13.82 14.64
CA ASP A 114 -1.65 -13.24 15.33
C ASP A 114 -2.04 -12.25 16.44
N PHE A 115 -3.32 -11.85 16.51
CA PHE A 115 -3.88 -11.00 17.58
C PHE A 115 -4.26 -11.79 18.84
N LEU A 116 -4.12 -13.13 18.82
CA LEU A 116 -4.47 -13.99 19.94
C LEU A 116 -3.65 -13.65 21.19
N GLY A 117 -4.37 -13.32 22.27
CA GLY A 117 -3.76 -13.01 23.56
C GLY A 117 -3.39 -11.56 23.80
N GLU A 118 -3.49 -10.71 22.80
CA GLU A 118 -3.29 -9.24 22.92
C GLU A 118 -4.65 -8.55 23.13
N PRO A 119 -4.69 -7.41 23.85
CA PRO A 119 -5.88 -6.57 23.87
C PRO A 119 -6.18 -6.08 22.44
N LEU A 120 -7.35 -6.42 21.91
CA LEU A 120 -7.75 -6.00 20.57
C LEU A 120 -8.42 -4.63 20.65
N HIS A 121 -7.86 -3.66 19.92
CA HIS A 121 -8.46 -2.36 19.71
C HIS A 121 -9.21 -2.33 18.39
N THR A 122 -10.23 -1.48 18.34
CA THR A 122 -11.00 -1.23 17.11
C THR A 122 -11.19 0.25 16.93
N GLU A 123 -10.98 0.72 15.70
CA GLU A 123 -11.24 2.11 15.33
C GLU A 123 -12.08 2.18 14.06
N LYS A 124 -13.00 3.14 14.04
CA LYS A 124 -13.87 3.38 12.89
C LYS A 124 -13.25 4.45 12.02
N VAL A 125 -12.93 4.10 10.78
CA VAL A 125 -12.24 4.97 9.84
C VAL A 125 -13.10 5.28 8.62
N GLU A 126 -12.85 6.44 7.99
CA GLU A 126 -13.39 6.74 6.67
C GLU A 126 -12.75 5.84 5.62
N CYS A 127 -13.57 5.33 4.71
CA CYS A 127 -13.12 4.50 3.61
C CYS A 127 -13.55 5.07 2.27
N LYS A 128 -12.68 4.99 1.28
CA LYS A 128 -12.98 5.30 -0.12
C LYS A 128 -12.48 4.20 -1.04
N THR A 129 -13.12 4.07 -2.19
CA THR A 129 -12.54 3.31 -3.29
C THR A 129 -11.44 4.15 -3.95
N LEU A 130 -10.41 3.49 -4.49
CA LEU A 130 -9.35 4.19 -5.23
C LEU A 130 -9.91 4.93 -6.45
N ASP A 131 -10.91 4.33 -7.13
CA ASP A 131 -11.64 4.99 -8.21
C ASP A 131 -12.28 6.33 -7.78
N THR A 132 -12.87 6.37 -6.59
CA THR A 132 -13.48 7.59 -6.04
C THR A 132 -12.43 8.61 -5.65
N LEU A 133 -11.37 8.18 -4.97
CA LEU A 133 -10.29 9.05 -4.52
C LEU A 133 -9.59 9.72 -5.72
N CYS A 134 -9.22 8.95 -6.73
CA CYS A 134 -8.61 9.52 -7.95
C CYS A 134 -9.53 10.54 -8.63
N LYS A 135 -10.84 10.28 -8.69
CA LYS A 135 -11.80 11.25 -9.24
C LYS A 135 -11.85 12.55 -8.43
N GLU A 136 -11.82 12.49 -7.10
CA GLU A 136 -11.80 13.67 -6.22
C GLU A 136 -10.51 14.48 -6.37
N LEU A 137 -9.37 13.80 -6.54
CA LEU A 137 -8.07 14.39 -6.81
C LEU A 137 -7.88 14.85 -8.25
N SER A 138 -8.89 14.61 -9.14
CA SER A 138 -8.80 14.90 -10.58
C SER A 138 -7.66 14.18 -11.27
N LEU A 139 -7.35 12.96 -10.83
CA LEU A 139 -6.36 12.07 -11.43
C LEU A 139 -7.05 11.07 -12.36
N ASP A 140 -6.53 10.91 -13.56
CA ASP A 140 -7.03 9.98 -14.56
C ASP A 140 -6.18 8.71 -14.70
N HIS A 141 -4.97 8.70 -14.13
CA HIS A 141 -4.06 7.56 -14.14
C HIS A 141 -3.20 7.51 -12.87
N ILE A 142 -2.56 6.36 -12.67
CA ILE A 142 -1.55 6.10 -11.64
C ILE A 142 -0.38 5.40 -12.33
N ASP A 143 0.84 5.92 -12.15
CA ASP A 143 2.03 5.26 -12.71
C ASP A 143 2.51 4.11 -11.83
N TYR A 144 2.38 4.25 -10.52
CA TYR A 144 2.77 3.21 -9.57
C TYR A 144 1.84 3.18 -8.36
N LEU A 145 1.22 2.03 -8.12
CA LEU A 145 0.39 1.75 -6.95
C LEU A 145 1.10 0.71 -6.09
N LYS A 146 1.56 1.11 -4.90
CA LYS A 146 2.03 0.18 -3.85
C LYS A 146 0.90 -0.04 -2.84
N ILE A 147 0.66 -1.29 -2.48
CA ILE A 147 -0.34 -1.69 -1.49
C ILE A 147 0.32 -2.59 -0.46
N ASP A 148 0.30 -2.13 0.78
CA ASP A 148 0.75 -2.86 1.95
C ASP A 148 -0.22 -2.53 3.09
N ALA A 149 -1.36 -3.20 3.07
CA ALA A 149 -2.52 -2.84 3.87
C ALA A 149 -3.02 -4.01 4.73
N GLU A 150 -2.09 -4.89 5.12
CA GLU A 150 -2.27 -5.96 6.09
C GLU A 150 -3.56 -6.78 5.88
N GLY A 151 -3.74 -7.25 4.62
CA GLY A 151 -4.87 -8.10 4.20
C GLY A 151 -6.00 -7.35 3.48
N ALA A 152 -5.96 -6.02 3.36
CA ALA A 152 -6.95 -5.25 2.61
C ALA A 152 -6.70 -5.19 1.09
N GLU A 153 -5.61 -5.80 0.59
CA GLU A 153 -5.15 -5.71 -0.80
C GLU A 153 -6.26 -6.04 -1.79
N LEU A 154 -7.01 -7.12 -1.55
CA LEU A 154 -8.10 -7.52 -2.44
C LEU A 154 -9.23 -6.47 -2.47
N LYS A 155 -9.61 -5.90 -1.33
CA LYS A 155 -10.61 -4.83 -1.27
C LYS A 155 -10.15 -3.60 -2.05
N ILE A 156 -8.89 -3.22 -1.89
CA ILE A 156 -8.29 -2.07 -2.58
C ILE A 156 -8.30 -2.29 -4.10
N ILE A 157 -7.89 -3.47 -4.56
CA ILE A 157 -7.93 -3.85 -5.99
C ILE A 157 -9.38 -3.86 -6.52
N GLN A 158 -10.35 -4.32 -5.75
CA GLN A 158 -11.77 -4.25 -6.13
C GLN A 158 -12.27 -2.81 -6.20
N GLY A 159 -11.81 -1.93 -5.30
CA GLY A 159 -12.10 -0.49 -5.28
C GLY A 159 -11.39 0.31 -6.40
N ALA A 160 -10.40 -0.29 -7.06
CA ALA A 160 -9.67 0.26 -8.20
C ALA A 160 -10.18 -0.26 -9.55
N LYS A 161 -11.32 -0.96 -9.57
CA LYS A 161 -11.78 -1.73 -10.72
C LYS A 161 -11.87 -0.91 -12.02
N ASN A 162 -12.37 0.32 -11.97
CA ASN A 162 -12.51 1.14 -13.18
C ASN A 162 -11.16 1.59 -13.72
N LEU A 163 -10.22 1.98 -12.84
CA LEU A 163 -8.86 2.32 -13.23
C LEU A 163 -8.14 1.11 -13.85
N LEU A 164 -8.22 -0.06 -13.21
CA LEU A 164 -7.61 -1.29 -13.70
C LEU A 164 -8.18 -1.74 -15.05
N MET A 165 -9.52 -1.75 -15.21
CA MET A 165 -10.18 -2.16 -16.45
C MET A 165 -9.93 -1.20 -17.63
N ARG A 166 -9.57 0.05 -17.35
CA ARG A 166 -9.17 1.05 -18.36
C ARG A 166 -7.67 1.12 -18.57
N HIS A 167 -6.91 0.27 -17.88
CA HIS A 167 -5.44 0.22 -17.91
C HIS A 167 -4.78 1.53 -17.44
N ASN A 168 -5.47 2.27 -16.57
CA ASN A 168 -5.00 3.56 -16.05
C ASN A 168 -4.09 3.41 -14.83
N ILE A 169 -3.71 2.19 -14.45
CA ILE A 169 -2.65 1.92 -13.47
C ILE A 169 -1.54 1.19 -14.19
N LYS A 170 -0.33 1.77 -14.23
CA LYS A 170 0.77 1.17 -14.99
C LYS A 170 1.41 0.01 -14.25
N TYR A 171 1.79 0.23 -12.99
CA TYR A 171 2.38 -0.81 -12.13
C TYR A 171 1.56 -0.96 -10.85
N VAL A 172 1.37 -2.19 -10.42
CA VAL A 172 0.77 -2.55 -9.13
C VAL A 172 1.76 -3.40 -8.37
N GLN A 173 2.18 -2.95 -7.21
CA GLN A 173 2.95 -3.71 -6.24
C GLN A 173 2.07 -3.98 -5.03
N PHE A 174 2.08 -5.21 -4.51
CA PHE A 174 1.43 -5.50 -3.25
C PHE A 174 2.24 -6.50 -2.42
N GLU A 175 2.18 -6.30 -1.11
CA GLU A 175 2.64 -7.29 -0.15
C GLU A 175 1.52 -8.29 0.14
N TYR A 176 1.85 -9.57 0.30
CA TYR A 176 0.92 -10.56 0.79
C TYR A 176 1.38 -11.10 2.15
N GLY A 177 0.46 -11.13 3.11
CA GLY A 177 0.69 -11.64 4.45
C GLY A 177 0.92 -13.15 4.47
N LEU A 178 1.18 -13.69 5.66
CA LEU A 178 1.16 -15.13 5.89
C LEU A 178 -0.26 -15.66 5.66
N PRO A 179 -0.41 -16.93 5.22
CA PRO A 179 -1.72 -17.52 5.05
C PRO A 179 -2.54 -17.45 6.34
N ASP A 180 -3.67 -16.79 6.29
CA ASP A 180 -4.69 -16.72 7.33
C ASP A 180 -6.04 -17.00 6.67
N GLU A 181 -6.88 -17.84 7.29
CA GLU A 181 -8.17 -18.23 6.70
C GLU A 181 -9.17 -17.07 6.61
N ASN A 182 -8.96 -16.00 7.37
CA ASN A 182 -9.80 -14.81 7.41
C ASN A 182 -9.38 -13.74 6.41
N ILE A 183 -8.17 -13.84 5.83
CA ILE A 183 -7.57 -12.84 4.94
C ILE A 183 -7.55 -13.37 3.50
N PRO A 184 -7.97 -12.57 2.52
CA PRO A 184 -7.86 -12.95 1.12
C PRO A 184 -6.43 -13.29 0.73
N SER A 185 -6.26 -14.41 0.06
CA SER A 185 -4.93 -14.88 -0.34
C SER A 185 -4.34 -14.04 -1.48
N ALA A 186 -3.00 -14.03 -1.59
CA ALA A 186 -2.31 -13.46 -2.75
C ALA A 186 -2.84 -13.99 -4.09
N HIS A 187 -3.33 -15.25 -4.10
CA HIS A 187 -3.92 -15.86 -5.30
C HIS A 187 -5.20 -15.13 -5.76
N GLU A 188 -6.03 -14.65 -4.83
CA GLU A 188 -7.27 -13.92 -5.16
C GLU A 188 -6.96 -12.53 -5.71
N VAL A 189 -5.97 -11.84 -5.13
CA VAL A 189 -5.46 -10.57 -5.64
C VAL A 189 -4.89 -10.75 -7.05
N SER A 190 -3.99 -11.73 -7.24
CA SER A 190 -3.39 -12.07 -8.54
C SER A 190 -4.45 -12.43 -9.59
N ARG A 191 -5.48 -13.19 -9.21
CA ARG A 191 -6.58 -13.55 -10.12
C ARG A 191 -7.37 -12.32 -10.56
N SER A 192 -7.60 -11.36 -9.65
CA SER A 192 -8.28 -10.11 -9.97
C SER A 192 -7.47 -9.24 -10.93
N LEU A 193 -6.16 -9.14 -10.72
CA LEU A 193 -5.25 -8.43 -11.62
C LEU A 193 -5.20 -9.09 -13.01
N LYS A 194 -5.07 -10.43 -13.08
CA LYS A 194 -5.11 -11.18 -14.35
C LYS A 194 -6.41 -10.97 -15.13
N TYR A 195 -7.54 -10.91 -14.42
CA TYR A 195 -8.83 -10.62 -15.02
C TYR A 195 -8.86 -9.25 -15.71
N CYS A 196 -8.14 -8.25 -15.14
CA CYS A 196 -7.98 -6.92 -15.71
C CYS A 196 -6.87 -6.83 -16.79
N GLY A 197 -6.21 -7.94 -17.14
CA GLY A 197 -5.17 -7.98 -18.17
C GLY A 197 -3.76 -7.67 -17.70
N TYR A 198 -3.53 -7.68 -16.38
CA TYR A 198 -2.21 -7.52 -15.79
C TYR A 198 -1.46 -8.84 -15.75
N GLU A 199 -0.14 -8.75 -15.88
CA GLU A 199 0.81 -9.86 -15.81
C GLU A 199 1.82 -9.61 -14.71
N GLU A 200 2.24 -10.70 -14.06
CA GLU A 200 3.26 -10.64 -13.02
C GLU A 200 4.64 -10.38 -13.65
N VAL A 201 5.32 -9.36 -13.14
CA VAL A 201 6.68 -8.99 -13.55
C VAL A 201 7.71 -9.62 -12.65
N LEU A 202 7.44 -9.63 -11.34
CA LEU A 202 8.39 -10.07 -10.32
C LEU A 202 7.65 -10.54 -9.09
N THR A 203 8.17 -11.61 -8.46
CA THR A 203 7.92 -11.92 -7.04
C THR A 203 9.25 -11.88 -6.29
N SER A 204 9.33 -11.12 -5.21
CA SER A 204 10.51 -11.03 -4.34
C SER A 204 10.09 -11.03 -2.87
N GLY A 205 10.41 -12.09 -2.15
CA GLY A 205 9.94 -12.28 -0.78
C GLY A 205 8.42 -12.37 -0.72
N ARG A 206 7.79 -11.43 -0.03
CA ARG A 206 6.33 -11.28 0.04
C ARG A 206 5.78 -10.22 -0.93
N GLU A 207 6.62 -9.60 -1.73
CA GLU A 207 6.24 -8.59 -2.69
C GLU A 207 5.95 -9.19 -4.06
N GLN A 208 4.88 -8.73 -4.70
CA GLN A 208 4.59 -9.01 -6.10
C GLN A 208 4.45 -7.69 -6.88
N LEU A 209 5.11 -7.62 -8.02
CA LEU A 209 5.00 -6.50 -8.97
C LEU A 209 4.28 -6.96 -10.23
N TRP A 210 3.28 -6.21 -10.63
CA TRP A 210 2.41 -6.45 -11.78
C TRP A 210 2.38 -5.26 -12.71
N THR A 211 2.24 -5.50 -14.02
CA THR A 211 1.99 -4.45 -15.01
C THR A 211 0.96 -4.91 -16.01
N HIS A 212 0.24 -3.96 -16.62
CA HIS A 212 -0.63 -4.30 -17.74
C HIS A 212 0.21 -4.63 -18.97
N ARG A 213 -0.23 -5.63 -19.75
CA ARG A 213 0.51 -6.13 -20.93
C ARG A 213 0.88 -5.06 -21.95
N GLU A 214 0.10 -3.97 -22.06
CA GLU A 214 0.41 -2.84 -22.94
C GLU A 214 1.69 -2.09 -22.56
N TYR A 215 2.16 -2.23 -21.31
CA TYR A 215 3.37 -1.60 -20.79
C TYR A 215 4.55 -2.56 -20.64
N TYR A 216 4.36 -3.84 -20.99
CA TYR A 216 5.38 -4.86 -20.78
C TYR A 216 6.53 -4.77 -21.78
N ASP A 217 6.28 -4.23 -22.97
CA ASP A 217 7.23 -4.16 -24.08
C ASP A 217 7.82 -2.74 -24.26
N LEU A 218 7.64 -1.83 -23.30
CA LEU A 218 8.19 -0.48 -23.31
C LEU A 218 9.43 -0.38 -22.43
#